data_c05e4b3a07cf013b7fc3218a0ef0fd1a
#
_entry.id   c05e4b3a07cf013b7fc3218a0ef0fd1a
#
_cell.length_a   1.000
_cell.length_b   1.000
_cell.length_c   1.000
_cell.angle_alpha   90.00
_cell.angle_beta   90.00
_cell.angle_gamma   90.00
#
_symmetry.space_group_name_H-M   'P 1'
#
loop_
_entity.id
_entity.type
_entity.pdbx_description
1 polymer ?
#
loop_
_entity_poly.entity_id
_entity_poly.type
_entity_poly.pdbx_seq_one_letter_code
_entity_poly.pdbx_strand_id
1 'polypeptide(L)'
;MKLLKRRCVAAAAAGTLAASLLMGCGSSDVNHDEVVATIGDSEVSYGVANFYSRMMQSRYENYYTTLTGETPAEFWLQQWGEGSYENYVKSGLIEDLENLYILSQHADEYGVTVTEEEEKAIAKAAADFEEDNALEAKEVVSGYTKYIEEYLRLATIEEKMDAPMKEGVDEEVSDEEAAKKTMKYVYFAYSNEKEDGSSEAMSEDEKKKLKKKAEKFAKDLQNSEEKDIDAAAEKEGLEVETASFDSEMTAPYVDFVKAADQLEENEVTDAIDSDGGLYVGKVTSLFDREATDKEKERIVRERKDDQYDSLLKKWKEDTKITLNEEVWQKIDFAYQGIAIPKNEDDGAKDDKNTSDEKEDDADSDKEDAQSEEEDEDSEN
;
A
#
# COMPACT_ATOMS: atom_id res chain seq x y z
N MET A 1 15.06 18.14 -18.36
CA MET A 1 15.17 17.07 -17.37
C MET A 1 15.75 17.67 -16.09
N LYS A 2 14.92 18.07 -15.15
CA LYS A 2 15.33 18.52 -13.81
C LYS A 2 15.02 17.37 -12.86
N LEU A 3 16.07 16.65 -12.46
CA LEU A 3 16.03 15.74 -11.33
C LEU A 3 15.54 16.53 -10.12
N LEU A 4 14.29 16.26 -9.72
CA LEU A 4 13.82 16.63 -8.40
C LEU A 4 14.69 15.83 -7.42
N LYS A 5 15.64 16.51 -6.78
CA LYS A 5 16.23 16.01 -5.55
C LYS A 5 15.07 15.85 -4.57
N ARG A 6 14.57 14.64 -4.41
CA ARG A 6 13.77 14.28 -3.25
C ARG A 6 14.67 14.53 -2.06
N ARG A 7 14.38 15.57 -1.32
CA ARG A 7 14.99 15.80 -0.02
C ARG A 7 14.50 14.66 0.86
N CYS A 8 15.41 13.76 1.20
CA CYS A 8 15.24 12.87 2.34
C CYS A 8 15.15 13.75 3.57
N VAL A 9 13.97 14.25 3.86
CA VAL A 9 13.64 14.73 5.17
C VAL A 9 12.94 13.53 5.77
N ALA A 10 13.62 12.83 6.69
CA ALA A 10 12.87 12.15 7.72
C ALA A 10 12.02 13.26 8.38
N ALA A 11 10.87 13.52 7.78
CA ALA A 11 9.85 14.31 8.42
C ALA A 11 9.32 13.41 9.54
N ALA A 12 10.10 13.28 10.60
CA ALA A 12 9.52 13.01 11.88
C ALA A 12 8.49 14.13 12.03
N ALA A 13 7.23 13.80 11.81
CA ALA A 13 6.16 14.65 12.24
C ALA A 13 6.37 14.77 13.75
N ALA A 14 7.02 15.84 14.16
CA ALA A 14 7.09 16.27 15.55
C ALA A 14 5.68 16.69 15.92
N GLY A 15 4.82 15.68 16.08
CA GLY A 15 3.48 15.83 16.59
C GLY A 15 3.56 15.82 18.10
N THR A 16 2.93 16.78 18.75
CA THR A 16 2.69 16.71 20.19
C THR A 16 1.93 15.42 20.48
N LEU A 17 2.54 14.50 21.24
CA LEU A 17 1.85 13.30 21.76
C LEU A 17 0.95 13.71 22.90
N ALA A 18 -0.36 13.71 22.70
CA ALA A 18 -1.30 13.74 23.82
C ALA A 18 -1.47 12.31 24.33
N ALA A 19 -0.70 11.93 25.35
CA ALA A 19 -0.94 10.69 26.06
C ALA A 19 -2.25 10.82 26.83
N SER A 20 -3.32 10.19 26.35
CA SER A 20 -4.50 9.96 27.17
C SER A 20 -4.17 8.82 28.12
N LEU A 21 -3.64 9.19 29.29
CA LEU A 21 -3.40 8.25 30.38
C LEU A 21 -4.74 7.68 30.84
N LEU A 22 -5.10 6.51 30.35
CA LEU A 22 -5.98 5.64 31.12
C LEU A 22 -5.18 5.26 32.36
N MET A 23 -5.57 5.78 33.52
CA MET A 23 -4.93 5.55 34.80
C MET A 23 -4.91 4.04 35.13
N GLY A 24 -3.91 3.35 34.64
CA GLY A 24 -3.42 2.11 35.21
C GLY A 24 -2.33 2.49 36.22
N CYS A 25 -2.58 2.36 37.50
CA CYS A 25 -1.58 2.51 38.55
C CYS A 25 -0.44 1.52 38.34
N GLY A 26 0.68 2.03 37.89
CA GLY A 26 1.91 1.28 37.75
C GLY A 26 2.98 2.10 37.08
N SER A 27 3.50 3.17 37.74
CA SER A 27 4.81 3.69 37.39
C SER A 27 5.86 2.66 37.87
N SER A 28 6.11 1.64 37.05
CA SER A 28 7.37 0.92 37.17
C SER A 28 8.44 1.89 36.62
N ASP A 29 9.48 2.17 37.42
CA ASP A 29 10.68 2.83 36.93
C ASP A 29 11.27 1.96 35.83
N VAL A 30 10.87 2.20 34.58
CA VAL A 30 11.38 1.48 33.43
C VAL A 30 12.76 2.04 33.14
N ASN A 31 13.77 1.19 33.15
CA ASN A 31 15.09 1.58 32.72
C ASN A 31 15.13 1.62 31.18
N HIS A 32 15.08 2.81 30.59
CA HIS A 32 15.11 3.00 29.14
C HIS A 32 16.42 2.55 28.48
N ASP A 33 17.51 2.37 29.26
CA ASP A 33 18.79 1.84 28.78
C ASP A 33 18.88 0.31 28.89
N GLU A 34 17.84 -0.36 29.41
CA GLU A 34 17.81 -1.81 29.49
C GLU A 34 17.83 -2.43 28.10
N VAL A 35 18.63 -3.49 27.91
CA VAL A 35 18.79 -4.12 26.59
C VAL A 35 17.60 -5.02 26.29
N VAL A 36 16.88 -4.70 25.22
CA VAL A 36 15.75 -5.49 24.68
C VAL A 36 16.27 -6.59 23.77
N ALA A 37 17.24 -6.28 22.93
CA ALA A 37 17.79 -7.24 21.99
C ALA A 37 19.28 -6.97 21.75
N THR A 38 20.01 -8.02 21.34
CA THR A 38 21.35 -7.87 20.79
C THR A 38 21.34 -8.42 19.38
N ILE A 39 21.75 -7.60 18.41
CA ILE A 39 21.75 -7.90 16.98
C ILE A 39 23.17 -7.75 16.46
N GLY A 40 23.86 -8.89 16.24
CA GLY A 40 25.29 -8.86 15.97
C GLY A 40 26.07 -8.21 17.13
N ASP A 41 26.75 -7.11 16.84
CA ASP A 41 27.53 -6.34 17.81
C ASP A 41 26.74 -5.15 18.42
N SER A 42 25.48 -4.95 18.05
CA SER A 42 24.65 -3.82 18.49
C SER A 42 23.69 -4.24 19.59
N GLU A 43 23.59 -3.40 20.63
CA GLU A 43 22.57 -3.53 21.68
C GLU A 43 21.41 -2.58 21.39
N VAL A 44 20.21 -3.14 21.35
CA VAL A 44 18.95 -2.39 21.19
C VAL A 44 18.44 -2.03 22.58
N SER A 45 18.42 -0.75 22.92
CA SER A 45 17.87 -0.29 24.20
C SER A 45 16.33 -0.34 24.21
N TYR A 46 15.75 -0.51 25.40
CA TYR A 46 14.31 -0.37 25.60
C TYR A 46 13.81 0.97 25.06
N GLY A 47 14.60 2.04 25.24
CA GLY A 47 14.24 3.37 24.79
C GLY A 47 14.00 3.44 23.29
N VAL A 48 14.89 2.90 22.48
CA VAL A 48 14.73 2.86 21.01
C VAL A 48 13.55 1.96 20.62
N ALA A 49 13.50 0.75 21.18
CA ALA A 49 12.46 -0.21 20.87
C ALA A 49 11.06 0.30 21.26
N ASN A 50 10.92 0.93 22.44
CA ASN A 50 9.66 1.51 22.87
C ASN A 50 9.28 2.72 22.03
N PHE A 51 10.20 3.65 21.74
CA PHE A 51 9.91 4.81 20.91
C PHE A 51 9.37 4.38 19.53
N TYR A 52 10.07 3.48 18.84
CA TYR A 52 9.62 2.93 17.57
C TYR A 52 8.24 2.27 17.68
N SER A 53 8.08 1.37 18.64
CA SER A 53 6.84 0.63 18.85
C SER A 53 5.65 1.56 19.12
N ARG A 54 5.85 2.64 19.91
CA ARG A 54 4.80 3.61 20.22
C ARG A 54 4.44 4.48 19.01
N MET A 55 5.41 4.84 18.17
CA MET A 55 5.14 5.51 16.90
C MET A 55 4.27 4.65 15.99
N MET A 56 4.54 3.35 15.92
CA MET A 56 3.73 2.42 15.13
C MET A 56 2.37 2.17 15.76
N GLN A 57 2.29 1.96 17.08
CA GLN A 57 1.03 1.87 17.82
C GLN A 57 0.09 3.03 17.47
N SER A 58 0.60 4.24 17.52
CA SER A 58 -0.17 5.44 17.21
C SER A 58 -0.74 5.44 15.79
N ARG A 59 0.03 4.97 14.78
CA ARG A 59 -0.45 4.86 13.40
C ARG A 59 -1.59 3.84 13.29
N TYR A 60 -1.45 2.67 13.92
CA TYR A 60 -2.49 1.65 13.95
C TYR A 60 -3.77 2.16 14.62
N GLU A 61 -3.66 2.77 15.80
CA GLU A 61 -4.80 3.29 16.54
C GLU A 61 -5.53 4.40 15.78
N ASN A 62 -4.80 5.36 15.18
CA ASN A 62 -5.41 6.41 14.37
C ASN A 62 -6.18 5.87 13.16
N TYR A 63 -5.64 4.85 12.51
CA TYR A 63 -6.31 4.23 11.37
C TYR A 63 -7.56 3.45 11.81
N TYR A 64 -7.41 2.57 12.79
CA TYR A 64 -8.45 1.64 13.20
C TYR A 64 -9.62 2.32 13.92
N THR A 65 -9.34 3.18 14.90
CA THR A 65 -10.39 3.89 15.65
C THR A 65 -11.20 4.82 14.74
N THR A 66 -10.58 5.35 13.68
CA THR A 66 -11.28 6.16 12.67
C THR A 66 -12.28 5.33 11.88
N LEU A 67 -11.97 4.04 11.62
CA LEU A 67 -12.81 3.14 10.82
C LEU A 67 -13.92 2.47 11.63
N THR A 68 -13.64 2.05 12.87
CA THR A 68 -14.54 1.16 13.64
C THR A 68 -15.25 1.87 14.78
N GLY A 69 -14.69 2.94 15.31
CA GLY A 69 -15.16 3.59 16.53
C GLY A 69 -14.90 2.79 17.82
N GLU A 70 -14.14 1.69 17.75
CA GLU A 70 -13.75 0.88 18.91
C GLU A 70 -12.66 1.56 19.73
N THR A 71 -12.52 1.16 20.99
CA THR A 71 -11.42 1.65 21.83
C THR A 71 -10.09 0.98 21.47
N PRO A 72 -8.94 1.67 21.64
CA PRO A 72 -7.64 1.06 21.40
C PRO A 72 -7.41 -0.24 22.16
N ALA A 73 -7.85 -0.31 23.43
CA ALA A 73 -7.68 -1.53 24.24
C ALA A 73 -8.43 -2.73 23.66
N GLU A 74 -9.68 -2.55 23.20
CA GLU A 74 -10.46 -3.62 22.55
C GLU A 74 -9.80 -4.09 21.29
N PHE A 75 -9.26 -3.15 20.48
CA PHE A 75 -8.52 -3.45 19.27
C PHE A 75 -7.29 -4.34 19.55
N TRP A 76 -6.44 -3.96 20.50
CA TRP A 76 -5.21 -4.69 20.79
C TRP A 76 -5.44 -6.07 21.41
N LEU A 77 -6.52 -6.24 22.19
CA LEU A 77 -6.88 -7.49 22.85
C LEU A 77 -7.66 -8.47 21.96
N GLN A 78 -8.01 -8.10 20.73
CA GLN A 78 -8.68 -9.01 19.80
C GLN A 78 -7.86 -10.29 19.60
N GLN A 79 -8.57 -11.42 19.52
CA GLN A 79 -7.95 -12.71 19.26
C GLN A 79 -7.39 -12.75 17.84
N TRP A 80 -6.11 -13.06 17.70
CA TRP A 80 -5.43 -13.22 16.42
C TRP A 80 -4.57 -14.48 16.44
N GLY A 81 -4.94 -15.51 15.68
CA GLY A 81 -4.28 -16.80 15.75
C GLY A 81 -4.31 -17.39 17.17
N GLU A 82 -3.14 -17.73 17.69
CA GLU A 82 -2.98 -18.28 19.06
C GLU A 82 -2.81 -17.19 20.14
N GLY A 83 -2.74 -15.91 19.76
CA GLY A 83 -2.49 -14.77 20.67
C GLY A 83 -3.44 -13.61 20.49
N SER A 84 -3.04 -12.43 20.96
CA SER A 84 -3.72 -11.16 20.71
C SER A 84 -3.19 -10.48 19.44
N TYR A 85 -3.96 -9.53 18.90
CA TYR A 85 -3.49 -8.71 17.79
C TYR A 85 -2.24 -7.91 18.16
N GLU A 86 -2.14 -7.45 19.41
CA GLU A 86 -0.91 -6.84 19.94
C GLU A 86 0.32 -7.74 19.77
N ASN A 87 0.21 -9.03 20.16
CA ASN A 87 1.30 -9.96 20.03
C ASN A 87 1.73 -10.17 18.57
N TYR A 88 0.75 -10.24 17.67
CA TYR A 88 1.00 -10.33 16.23
C TYR A 88 1.75 -9.10 15.70
N VAL A 89 1.28 -7.90 16.03
CA VAL A 89 1.95 -6.65 15.60
C VAL A 89 3.33 -6.54 16.22
N LYS A 90 3.49 -6.80 17.52
CA LYS A 90 4.79 -6.75 18.19
C LYS A 90 5.81 -7.72 17.60
N SER A 91 5.38 -8.88 17.11
CA SER A 91 6.32 -9.81 16.43
C SER A 91 6.86 -9.22 15.11
N GLY A 92 6.07 -8.45 14.39
CA GLY A 92 6.54 -7.70 13.21
C GLY A 92 7.47 -6.55 13.59
N LEU A 93 7.13 -5.78 14.65
CA LEU A 93 7.93 -4.62 15.07
C LEU A 93 9.33 -4.99 15.54
N ILE A 94 9.49 -6.14 16.23
CA ILE A 94 10.83 -6.58 16.61
C ILE A 94 11.64 -7.04 15.39
N GLU A 95 10.99 -7.65 14.41
CA GLU A 95 11.61 -8.01 13.15
C GLU A 95 12.05 -6.78 12.36
N ASP A 96 11.25 -5.72 12.32
CA ASP A 96 11.61 -4.44 11.69
C ASP A 96 12.83 -3.82 12.36
N LEU A 97 12.88 -3.81 13.72
CA LEU A 97 14.05 -3.34 14.46
C LEU A 97 15.31 -4.14 14.13
N GLU A 98 15.20 -5.48 14.07
CA GLU A 98 16.30 -6.33 13.64
C GLU A 98 16.82 -5.92 12.27
N ASN A 99 15.91 -5.70 11.31
CA ASN A 99 16.26 -5.28 9.95
C ASN A 99 16.97 -3.92 9.93
N LEU A 100 16.50 -2.93 10.69
CA LEU A 100 17.15 -1.62 10.81
C LEU A 100 18.60 -1.71 11.27
N TYR A 101 18.86 -2.49 12.33
CA TYR A 101 20.22 -2.65 12.86
C TYR A 101 21.11 -3.46 11.91
N ILE A 102 20.58 -4.49 11.26
CA ILE A 102 21.32 -5.28 10.25
C ILE A 102 21.70 -4.38 9.06
N LEU A 103 20.77 -3.61 8.53
CA LEU A 103 21.05 -2.65 7.44
C LEU A 103 22.14 -1.66 7.85
N SER A 104 22.07 -1.15 9.06
CA SER A 104 23.10 -0.23 9.59
C SER A 104 24.48 -0.86 9.66
N GLN A 105 24.59 -2.15 10.01
CA GLN A 105 25.86 -2.87 10.07
C GLN A 105 26.49 -3.11 8.68
N HIS A 106 25.66 -3.17 7.63
CA HIS A 106 26.11 -3.36 6.25
C HIS A 106 26.17 -2.06 5.42
N ALA A 107 25.80 -0.91 6.00
CA ALA A 107 25.71 0.37 5.27
C ALA A 107 27.03 0.78 4.59
N ASP A 108 28.16 0.59 5.27
CA ASP A 108 29.49 0.93 4.76
C ASP A 108 29.86 0.11 3.50
N GLU A 109 29.40 -1.14 3.38
CA GLU A 109 29.63 -2.01 2.23
C GLU A 109 29.01 -1.42 0.95
N TYR A 110 27.95 -0.65 1.10
CA TYR A 110 27.22 0.04 0.03
C TYR A 110 27.58 1.53 -0.09
N GLY A 111 28.55 2.00 0.69
CA GLY A 111 28.95 3.41 0.72
C GLY A 111 27.85 4.32 1.27
N VAL A 112 26.93 3.77 2.04
CA VAL A 112 25.83 4.52 2.68
C VAL A 112 26.29 5.09 4.01
N THR A 113 26.15 6.39 4.18
CA THR A 113 26.47 7.10 5.43
C THR A 113 25.43 8.17 5.69
N VAL A 114 25.18 8.49 6.96
CA VAL A 114 24.41 9.65 7.35
C VAL A 114 25.29 10.90 7.22
N THR A 115 24.86 11.86 6.48
CA THR A 115 25.62 13.10 6.21
C THR A 115 25.53 14.07 7.39
N GLU A 116 26.44 15.06 7.47
CA GLU A 116 26.36 16.10 8.52
C GLU A 116 25.05 16.93 8.46
N GLU A 117 24.45 17.10 7.28
CA GLU A 117 23.17 17.80 7.13
C GLU A 117 22.02 16.95 7.69
N GLU A 118 22.02 15.64 7.40
CA GLU A 118 21.06 14.69 7.95
C GLU A 118 21.21 14.54 9.48
N GLU A 119 22.43 14.44 10.01
CA GLU A 119 22.67 14.42 11.45
C GLU A 119 22.12 15.67 12.16
N LYS A 120 22.30 16.87 11.59
CA LYS A 120 21.72 18.10 12.13
C LYS A 120 20.19 18.11 12.07
N ALA A 121 19.60 17.55 11.00
CA ALA A 121 18.14 17.43 10.88
C ALA A 121 17.58 16.43 11.90
N ILE A 122 18.25 15.29 12.11
CA ILE A 122 17.91 14.28 13.10
C ILE A 122 17.97 14.89 14.51
N ALA A 123 19.08 15.54 14.86
CA ALA A 123 19.25 16.15 16.19
C ALA A 123 18.18 17.24 16.45
N LYS A 124 17.86 18.04 15.41
CA LYS A 124 16.79 19.02 15.54
C LYS A 124 15.43 18.38 15.75
N ALA A 125 15.08 17.38 14.96
CA ALA A 125 13.79 16.69 15.08
C ALA A 125 13.62 16.01 16.46
N ALA A 126 14.69 15.41 16.97
CA ALA A 126 14.69 14.80 18.29
C ALA A 126 14.54 15.83 19.41
N ALA A 127 15.22 16.96 19.31
CA ALA A 127 15.11 18.03 20.28
C ALA A 127 13.74 18.69 20.26
N ASP A 128 13.19 18.98 19.08
CA ASP A 128 11.84 19.54 18.92
C ASP A 128 10.80 18.59 19.56
N PHE A 129 10.90 17.27 19.30
CA PHE A 129 10.01 16.29 19.91
C PHE A 129 10.10 16.30 21.44
N GLU A 130 11.31 16.32 21.98
CA GLU A 130 11.51 16.33 23.43
C GLU A 130 11.01 17.63 24.08
N GLU A 131 11.13 18.78 23.40
CA GLU A 131 10.65 20.09 23.89
C GLU A 131 9.12 20.18 23.84
N ASP A 132 8.51 19.68 22.76
CA ASP A 132 7.07 19.80 22.52
C ASP A 132 6.21 18.85 23.35
N ASN A 133 6.82 17.86 24.03
CA ASN A 133 6.09 16.85 24.79
C ASN A 133 6.30 16.97 26.30
N ALA A 134 5.21 16.78 27.07
CA ALA A 134 5.25 16.74 28.52
C ALA A 134 6.08 15.56 29.04
N LEU A 135 6.61 15.67 30.26
CA LEU A 135 7.47 14.62 30.86
C LEU A 135 6.75 13.27 30.90
N GLU A 136 5.49 13.25 31.31
CA GLU A 136 4.68 12.04 31.41
C GLU A 136 4.52 11.34 30.07
N ALA A 137 4.34 12.10 28.98
CA ALA A 137 4.26 11.55 27.62
C ALA A 137 5.61 10.99 27.19
N LYS A 138 6.72 11.70 27.45
CA LYS A 138 8.08 11.24 27.11
C LYS A 138 8.44 9.95 27.84
N GLU A 139 8.07 9.82 29.13
CA GLU A 139 8.30 8.58 29.89
C GLU A 139 7.57 7.38 29.24
N VAL A 140 6.32 7.54 28.83
CA VAL A 140 5.53 6.47 28.21
C VAL A 140 6.12 6.01 26.89
N VAL A 141 6.60 6.94 26.05
CA VAL A 141 7.07 6.64 24.69
C VAL A 141 8.60 6.57 24.59
N SER A 142 9.34 6.71 25.67
CA SER A 142 10.80 6.90 25.64
C SER A 142 11.25 8.07 24.77
N GLY A 143 10.47 9.17 24.77
CA GLY A 143 10.61 10.34 23.91
C GLY A 143 11.79 11.25 24.27
N TYR A 144 12.97 10.69 24.45
CA TYR A 144 14.21 11.39 24.78
C TYR A 144 15.14 11.47 23.59
N THR A 145 15.78 12.61 23.42
CA THR A 145 16.66 12.93 22.28
C THR A 145 17.52 11.76 21.85
N LYS A 146 18.23 11.09 22.77
CA LYS A 146 19.16 10.03 22.40
C LYS A 146 18.52 8.81 21.71
N TYR A 147 17.32 8.41 22.12
CA TYR A 147 16.62 7.25 21.51
C TYR A 147 15.99 7.62 20.18
N ILE A 148 15.47 8.86 20.11
CA ILE A 148 14.89 9.40 18.87
C ILE A 148 15.98 9.56 17.81
N GLU A 149 17.15 10.15 18.17
CA GLU A 149 18.27 10.29 17.24
C GLU A 149 18.75 8.94 16.71
N GLU A 150 18.87 7.93 17.59
CA GLU A 150 19.29 6.59 17.19
C GLU A 150 18.29 5.97 16.20
N TYR A 151 16.99 5.99 16.53
CA TYR A 151 15.95 5.49 15.63
C TYR A 151 15.95 6.23 14.28
N LEU A 152 15.99 7.56 14.28
CA LEU A 152 15.97 8.34 13.04
C LEU A 152 17.21 8.10 12.17
N ARG A 153 18.37 7.88 12.80
CA ARG A 153 19.60 7.54 12.08
C ARG A 153 19.48 6.17 11.40
N LEU A 154 18.93 5.17 12.10
CA LEU A 154 18.66 3.85 11.54
C LEU A 154 17.67 3.92 10.37
N ALA A 155 16.55 4.62 10.53
CA ALA A 155 15.56 4.82 9.47
C ALA A 155 16.13 5.58 8.25
N THR A 156 17.02 6.55 8.48
CA THR A 156 17.72 7.24 7.40
C THR A 156 18.65 6.30 6.62
N ILE A 157 19.33 5.40 7.32
CA ILE A 157 20.18 4.38 6.67
C ILE A 157 19.33 3.41 5.86
N GLU A 158 18.22 2.91 6.41
CA GLU A 158 17.29 2.03 5.70
C GLU A 158 16.82 2.65 4.38
N GLU A 159 16.33 3.90 4.41
CA GLU A 159 15.90 4.62 3.20
C GLU A 159 17.04 4.72 2.17
N LYS A 160 18.27 4.97 2.63
CA LYS A 160 19.44 5.12 1.76
C LYS A 160 19.98 3.80 1.24
N MET A 161 19.72 2.69 1.91
CA MET A 161 20.12 1.34 1.48
C MET A 161 19.24 0.78 0.37
N ASP A 162 17.99 1.24 0.24
CA ASP A 162 17.04 0.70 -0.76
C ASP A 162 17.61 0.70 -2.18
N ALA A 163 18.07 1.83 -2.67
CA ALA A 163 18.56 1.94 -4.04
C ALA A 163 19.86 1.15 -4.30
N PRO A 164 20.92 1.26 -3.47
CA PRO A 164 22.15 0.50 -3.70
C PRO A 164 21.97 -1.02 -3.60
N MET A 165 21.12 -1.51 -2.71
CA MET A 165 20.85 -2.94 -2.58
C MET A 165 20.12 -3.53 -3.80
N LYS A 166 19.42 -2.68 -4.55
CA LYS A 166 18.69 -3.02 -5.78
C LYS A 166 19.53 -2.85 -7.05
N GLU A 167 20.78 -2.39 -6.94
CA GLU A 167 21.68 -2.24 -8.11
C GLU A 167 22.17 -3.57 -8.66
N GLY A 168 22.37 -3.60 -9.97
CA GLY A 168 22.94 -4.78 -10.66
C GLY A 168 21.93 -5.89 -10.98
N VAL A 169 20.67 -5.69 -10.70
CA VAL A 169 19.59 -6.59 -11.13
C VAL A 169 19.47 -6.56 -12.64
N ASP A 170 19.19 -7.72 -13.24
CA ASP A 170 18.89 -7.80 -14.66
C ASP A 170 17.56 -7.10 -14.97
N GLU A 171 17.65 -5.96 -15.66
CA GLU A 171 16.51 -5.14 -16.08
C GLU A 171 16.03 -5.47 -17.50
N GLU A 172 16.71 -6.39 -18.21
CA GLU A 172 16.26 -6.82 -19.52
C GLU A 172 15.12 -7.85 -19.36
N VAL A 173 13.92 -7.47 -19.83
CA VAL A 173 12.74 -8.34 -19.86
C VAL A 173 12.27 -8.46 -21.31
N SER A 174 12.20 -9.67 -21.83
CA SER A 174 11.75 -9.90 -23.20
C SER A 174 10.24 -9.68 -23.36
N ASP A 175 9.79 -9.49 -24.60
CA ASP A 175 8.35 -9.43 -24.88
C ASP A 175 7.66 -10.75 -24.56
N GLU A 176 8.34 -11.88 -24.78
CA GLU A 176 7.80 -13.21 -24.48
C GLU A 176 7.60 -13.45 -22.99
N GLU A 177 8.52 -12.94 -22.14
CA GLU A 177 8.44 -13.09 -20.69
C GLU A 177 7.29 -12.27 -20.09
N ALA A 178 7.04 -11.08 -20.64
CA ALA A 178 6.05 -10.12 -20.11
C ALA A 178 4.76 -10.09 -20.92
N ALA A 179 4.61 -10.97 -21.94
CA ALA A 179 3.48 -10.91 -22.87
C ALA A 179 2.12 -10.94 -22.17
N LYS A 180 1.30 -9.94 -22.45
CA LYS A 180 -0.10 -9.91 -22.04
C LYS A 180 -1.01 -9.98 -23.25
N LYS A 181 -2.09 -10.74 -23.12
CA LYS A 181 -3.23 -10.77 -24.01
C LYS A 181 -4.31 -9.84 -23.49
N THR A 182 -5.27 -9.46 -24.32
CA THR A 182 -6.44 -8.70 -23.91
C THR A 182 -7.73 -9.46 -24.20
N MET A 183 -8.65 -9.44 -23.27
CA MET A 183 -10.00 -9.95 -23.46
C MET A 183 -11.05 -8.93 -23.01
N LYS A 184 -12.22 -8.98 -23.65
CA LYS A 184 -13.44 -8.42 -23.13
C LYS A 184 -14.32 -9.54 -22.60
N TYR A 185 -15.03 -9.29 -21.50
CA TYR A 185 -15.88 -10.32 -20.92
C TYR A 185 -17.12 -9.74 -20.25
N VAL A 186 -18.10 -10.58 -20.06
CA VAL A 186 -19.31 -10.32 -19.29
C VAL A 186 -19.43 -11.30 -18.14
N TYR A 187 -20.02 -10.82 -17.05
CA TYR A 187 -20.27 -11.60 -15.86
C TYR A 187 -21.75 -11.76 -15.56
N PHE A 188 -22.21 -12.98 -15.38
CA PHE A 188 -23.56 -13.33 -15.00
C PHE A 188 -23.59 -13.70 -13.52
N ALA A 189 -23.84 -12.72 -12.65
CA ALA A 189 -23.81 -12.91 -11.20
C ALA A 189 -24.92 -13.84 -10.70
N TYR A 190 -24.61 -14.72 -9.72
CA TYR A 190 -25.57 -15.55 -9.00
C TYR A 190 -26.31 -14.80 -7.89
N SER A 191 -26.41 -13.48 -8.03
CA SER A 191 -27.14 -12.61 -7.12
C SER A 191 -28.07 -11.69 -7.88
N ASN A 192 -29.17 -11.32 -7.24
CA ASN A 192 -30.11 -10.30 -7.72
C ASN A 192 -29.85 -9.01 -6.93
N GLU A 193 -29.67 -7.89 -7.61
CA GLU A 193 -29.63 -6.57 -6.96
C GLU A 193 -31.04 -6.13 -6.58
N LYS A 194 -31.21 -5.58 -5.40
CA LYS A 194 -32.43 -4.98 -4.91
C LYS A 194 -32.44 -3.48 -5.10
N GLU A 195 -33.65 -2.90 -5.08
CA GLU A 195 -33.83 -1.44 -5.22
C GLU A 195 -33.10 -0.61 -4.11
N ASP A 196 -32.79 -1.23 -2.98
CA ASP A 196 -32.06 -0.61 -1.86
C ASP A 196 -30.54 -0.74 -1.97
N GLY A 197 -30.02 -1.30 -3.07
CA GLY A 197 -28.59 -1.54 -3.31
C GLY A 197 -28.03 -2.78 -2.61
N SER A 198 -28.85 -3.55 -1.91
CA SER A 198 -28.45 -4.85 -1.35
C SER A 198 -28.53 -5.95 -2.40
N SER A 199 -27.77 -7.03 -2.22
CA SER A 199 -27.85 -8.20 -3.10
C SER A 199 -28.44 -9.41 -2.37
N GLU A 200 -29.18 -10.25 -3.11
CA GLU A 200 -29.74 -11.50 -2.62
C GLU A 200 -29.29 -12.66 -3.52
N ALA A 201 -28.78 -13.73 -2.90
CA ALA A 201 -28.35 -14.92 -3.64
C ALA A 201 -29.51 -15.58 -4.38
N MET A 202 -29.28 -15.99 -5.61
CA MET A 202 -30.27 -16.70 -6.44
C MET A 202 -30.55 -18.10 -5.90
N SER A 203 -31.79 -18.55 -6.05
CA SER A 203 -32.18 -19.95 -5.83
C SER A 203 -31.53 -20.87 -6.88
N GLU A 204 -31.43 -22.15 -6.58
CA GLU A 204 -30.86 -23.16 -7.48
C GLU A 204 -31.58 -23.26 -8.85
N ASP A 205 -32.88 -22.97 -8.88
CA ASP A 205 -33.65 -22.98 -10.14
C ASP A 205 -33.35 -21.70 -10.97
N GLU A 206 -33.10 -20.59 -10.33
CA GLU A 206 -32.68 -19.34 -10.99
C GLU A 206 -31.26 -19.49 -11.54
N LYS A 207 -30.32 -20.02 -10.74
CA LYS A 207 -28.95 -20.33 -11.20
C LYS A 207 -28.95 -21.22 -12.44
N LYS A 208 -29.79 -22.29 -12.46
CA LYS A 208 -29.92 -23.15 -13.64
C LYS A 208 -30.44 -22.45 -14.88
N LYS A 209 -31.36 -21.48 -14.71
CA LYS A 209 -31.85 -20.66 -15.81
C LYS A 209 -30.78 -19.70 -16.31
N LEU A 210 -30.05 -19.07 -15.37
CA LEU A 210 -28.95 -18.15 -15.69
C LEU A 210 -27.83 -18.89 -16.42
N LYS A 211 -27.46 -20.09 -15.99
CA LYS A 211 -26.49 -20.94 -16.67
C LYS A 211 -26.86 -21.21 -18.12
N LYS A 212 -28.12 -21.58 -18.39
CA LYS A 212 -28.60 -21.77 -19.77
C LYS A 212 -28.56 -20.47 -20.57
N LYS A 213 -28.83 -19.31 -19.91
CA LYS A 213 -28.74 -18.01 -20.53
C LYS A 213 -27.30 -17.69 -20.94
N ALA A 214 -26.33 -17.89 -20.03
CA ALA A 214 -24.91 -17.67 -20.30
C ALA A 214 -24.36 -18.64 -21.36
N GLU A 215 -24.71 -19.92 -21.31
CA GLU A 215 -24.36 -20.91 -22.33
C GLU A 215 -24.91 -20.54 -23.72
N LYS A 216 -26.14 -20.03 -23.75
CA LYS A 216 -26.76 -19.56 -25.00
C LYS A 216 -26.05 -18.30 -25.51
N PHE A 217 -25.78 -17.34 -24.64
CA PHE A 217 -25.02 -16.12 -24.97
C PHE A 217 -23.67 -16.47 -25.58
N ALA A 218 -22.88 -17.33 -24.95
CA ALA A 218 -21.59 -17.78 -25.46
C ALA A 218 -21.73 -18.40 -26.86
N LYS A 219 -22.68 -19.34 -27.05
CA LYS A 219 -22.90 -19.99 -28.36
C LYS A 219 -23.37 -19.03 -29.44
N ASP A 220 -24.29 -18.13 -29.13
CA ASP A 220 -24.76 -17.14 -30.08
C ASP A 220 -23.61 -16.22 -30.53
N LEU A 221 -22.78 -15.81 -29.58
CA LEU A 221 -21.59 -14.98 -29.87
C LEU A 221 -20.54 -15.75 -30.68
N GLN A 222 -20.24 -17.01 -30.32
CA GLN A 222 -19.31 -17.89 -31.06
C GLN A 222 -19.74 -18.09 -32.53
N ASN A 223 -21.04 -18.17 -32.78
CA ASN A 223 -21.59 -18.44 -34.10
C ASN A 223 -21.88 -17.18 -34.90
N SER A 224 -21.79 -15.98 -34.32
CA SER A 224 -21.96 -14.73 -35.05
C SER A 224 -20.73 -14.39 -35.89
N GLU A 225 -20.92 -13.81 -37.08
CA GLU A 225 -19.81 -13.46 -37.98
C GLU A 225 -18.90 -12.39 -37.35
N GLU A 226 -19.48 -11.40 -36.69
CA GLU A 226 -18.75 -10.25 -36.12
C GLU A 226 -18.21 -10.56 -34.71
N LYS A 227 -18.82 -11.51 -34.01
CA LYS A 227 -18.50 -11.83 -32.61
C LYS A 227 -18.40 -10.57 -31.74
N ASP A 228 -19.35 -9.64 -31.95
CA ASP A 228 -19.41 -8.38 -31.22
C ASP A 228 -20.00 -8.60 -29.81
N ILE A 229 -19.09 -8.65 -28.81
CA ILE A 229 -19.46 -8.88 -27.42
C ILE A 229 -20.17 -7.66 -26.83
N ASP A 230 -19.80 -6.43 -27.23
CA ASP A 230 -20.41 -5.21 -26.73
C ASP A 230 -21.87 -5.13 -27.16
N ALA A 231 -22.15 -5.34 -28.46
CA ALA A 231 -23.53 -5.36 -28.99
C ALA A 231 -24.36 -6.54 -28.45
N ALA A 232 -23.72 -7.68 -28.15
CA ALA A 232 -24.41 -8.83 -27.56
C ALA A 232 -24.76 -8.57 -26.08
N ALA A 233 -23.86 -7.97 -25.33
CA ALA A 233 -24.04 -7.61 -23.92
C ALA A 233 -25.13 -6.52 -23.75
N GLU A 234 -25.13 -5.49 -24.59
CA GLU A 234 -26.15 -4.44 -24.58
C GLU A 234 -27.57 -5.00 -24.71
N LYS A 235 -27.79 -5.97 -25.62
CA LYS A 235 -29.09 -6.63 -25.81
C LYS A 235 -29.58 -7.37 -24.58
N GLU A 236 -28.64 -7.88 -23.75
CA GLU A 236 -28.93 -8.65 -22.55
C GLU A 236 -28.89 -7.80 -21.27
N GLY A 237 -28.53 -6.50 -21.38
CA GLY A 237 -28.38 -5.60 -20.25
C GLY A 237 -27.19 -5.94 -19.37
N LEU A 238 -26.08 -6.42 -19.96
CA LEU A 238 -24.85 -6.79 -19.27
C LEU A 238 -23.77 -5.75 -19.49
N GLU A 239 -22.94 -5.52 -18.49
CA GLU A 239 -21.73 -4.72 -18.61
C GLU A 239 -20.62 -5.53 -19.23
N VAL A 240 -19.79 -4.87 -20.08
CA VAL A 240 -18.60 -5.46 -20.67
C VAL A 240 -17.38 -4.91 -19.94
N GLU A 241 -16.59 -5.81 -19.38
CA GLU A 241 -15.31 -5.48 -18.78
C GLU A 241 -14.16 -5.84 -19.73
N THR A 242 -13.05 -5.14 -19.58
CA THR A 242 -11.80 -5.42 -20.32
C THR A 242 -10.71 -5.79 -19.34
N ALA A 243 -9.99 -6.85 -19.64
CA ALA A 243 -8.84 -7.28 -18.84
C ALA A 243 -7.66 -7.64 -19.73
N SER A 244 -6.47 -7.21 -19.33
CA SER A 244 -5.22 -7.76 -19.84
C SER A 244 -4.79 -8.93 -18.97
N PHE A 245 -4.33 -10.04 -19.59
CA PHE A 245 -4.05 -11.28 -18.87
C PHE A 245 -2.93 -12.09 -19.50
N ASP A 246 -2.41 -13.03 -18.72
CA ASP A 246 -1.52 -14.12 -19.12
C ASP A 246 -1.98 -15.44 -18.50
N SER A 247 -1.24 -16.52 -18.73
CA SER A 247 -1.55 -17.86 -18.25
C SER A 247 -1.47 -18.04 -16.72
N GLU A 248 -0.80 -17.11 -16.02
CA GLU A 248 -0.56 -17.21 -14.57
C GLU A 248 -1.57 -16.39 -13.75
N MET A 249 -2.32 -15.50 -14.40
CA MET A 249 -3.30 -14.68 -13.71
C MET A 249 -4.46 -15.49 -13.18
N THR A 250 -4.94 -15.11 -12.00
CA THR A 250 -6.08 -15.73 -11.33
C THR A 250 -7.35 -14.88 -11.33
N ALA A 251 -7.23 -13.60 -11.66
CA ALA A 251 -8.35 -12.68 -11.76
C ALA A 251 -8.82 -12.52 -13.21
N PRO A 252 -10.13 -12.35 -13.46
CA PRO A 252 -11.23 -12.33 -12.48
C PRO A 252 -11.59 -13.71 -11.93
N TYR A 253 -11.23 -14.80 -12.60
CA TYR A 253 -11.43 -16.18 -12.15
C TYR A 253 -10.47 -17.12 -12.88
N VAL A 254 -9.73 -17.93 -12.14
CA VAL A 254 -8.61 -18.74 -12.65
C VAL A 254 -8.97 -19.66 -13.81
N ASP A 255 -10.09 -20.37 -13.74
CA ASP A 255 -10.49 -21.30 -14.81
C ASP A 255 -11.00 -20.56 -16.05
N PHE A 256 -11.56 -19.36 -15.88
CA PHE A 256 -11.93 -18.49 -16.97
C PHE A 256 -10.69 -17.94 -17.71
N VAL A 257 -9.69 -17.46 -16.97
CA VAL A 257 -8.42 -17.02 -17.55
C VAL A 257 -7.74 -18.14 -18.32
N LYS A 258 -7.64 -19.34 -17.74
CA LYS A 258 -7.08 -20.51 -18.41
C LYS A 258 -7.85 -20.89 -19.69
N ALA A 259 -9.18 -20.78 -19.68
CA ALA A 259 -9.99 -21.04 -20.87
C ALA A 259 -9.72 -19.97 -21.96
N ALA A 260 -9.64 -18.69 -21.58
CA ALA A 260 -9.33 -17.60 -22.51
C ALA A 260 -7.90 -17.71 -23.07
N ASP A 261 -6.92 -18.16 -22.25
CA ASP A 261 -5.52 -18.29 -22.68
C ASP A 261 -5.30 -19.31 -23.81
N GLN A 262 -6.17 -20.29 -23.93
CA GLN A 262 -6.13 -21.30 -24.99
C GLN A 262 -6.72 -20.83 -26.33
N LEU A 263 -7.30 -19.62 -26.36
CA LEU A 263 -8.03 -19.11 -27.52
C LEU A 263 -7.14 -18.25 -28.41
N GLU A 264 -7.45 -18.26 -29.71
CA GLU A 264 -6.90 -17.33 -30.69
C GLU A 264 -7.65 -15.98 -30.63
N GLU A 265 -7.09 -14.97 -31.32
CA GLU A 265 -7.71 -13.65 -31.43
C GLU A 265 -9.11 -13.77 -32.05
N ASN A 266 -10.06 -13.04 -31.51
CA ASN A 266 -11.49 -13.07 -31.86
C ASN A 266 -12.21 -14.39 -31.54
N GLU A 267 -11.62 -15.28 -30.77
CA GLU A 267 -12.34 -16.42 -30.25
C GLU A 267 -13.03 -16.12 -28.92
N VAL A 268 -14.08 -16.88 -28.61
CA VAL A 268 -14.97 -16.68 -27.50
C VAL A 268 -14.97 -17.93 -26.63
N THR A 269 -14.89 -17.77 -25.31
CA THR A 269 -14.95 -18.89 -24.36
C THR A 269 -16.34 -19.52 -24.35
N ASP A 270 -16.44 -20.73 -23.86
CA ASP A 270 -17.70 -21.23 -23.31
C ASP A 270 -18.07 -20.42 -22.04
N ALA A 271 -19.29 -20.63 -21.53
CA ALA A 271 -19.69 -20.07 -20.25
C ALA A 271 -18.94 -20.82 -19.11
N ILE A 272 -18.05 -20.16 -18.42
CA ILE A 272 -17.23 -20.74 -17.34
C ILE A 272 -17.89 -20.43 -16.01
N ASP A 273 -18.23 -21.50 -15.28
CA ASP A 273 -18.95 -21.47 -14.01
C ASP A 273 -17.98 -21.22 -12.84
N SER A 274 -18.31 -20.30 -11.94
CA SER A 274 -17.61 -20.02 -10.69
C SER A 274 -18.57 -20.06 -9.51
N ASP A 275 -18.05 -19.93 -8.30
CA ASP A 275 -18.89 -19.89 -7.09
C ASP A 275 -19.88 -18.71 -7.07
N GLY A 276 -19.48 -17.57 -7.67
CA GLY A 276 -20.27 -16.34 -7.67
C GLY A 276 -21.12 -16.09 -8.93
N GLY A 277 -20.88 -16.82 -10.03
CA GLY A 277 -21.54 -16.58 -11.31
C GLY A 277 -20.82 -17.23 -12.48
N LEU A 278 -21.16 -16.79 -13.71
CA LEU A 278 -20.55 -17.31 -14.92
C LEU A 278 -19.86 -16.20 -15.71
N TYR A 279 -18.73 -16.55 -16.31
CA TYR A 279 -17.96 -15.67 -17.19
C TYR A 279 -18.09 -16.14 -18.65
N VAL A 280 -18.21 -15.17 -19.56
CA VAL A 280 -18.07 -15.40 -21.01
C VAL A 280 -17.17 -14.30 -21.55
N GLY A 281 -16.08 -14.66 -22.22
CA GLY A 281 -15.10 -13.72 -22.71
C GLY A 281 -14.77 -13.91 -24.18
N LYS A 282 -14.28 -12.85 -24.80
CA LYS A 282 -13.72 -12.84 -26.15
C LYS A 282 -12.30 -12.32 -26.07
N VAL A 283 -11.34 -13.06 -26.61
CA VAL A 283 -9.95 -12.58 -26.77
C VAL A 283 -9.93 -11.54 -27.89
N THR A 284 -9.51 -10.33 -27.57
CA THR A 284 -9.48 -9.19 -28.50
C THR A 284 -8.07 -8.90 -29.05
N SER A 285 -7.05 -9.32 -28.33
CA SER A 285 -5.65 -9.24 -28.76
C SER A 285 -4.82 -10.35 -28.16
N LEU A 286 -3.94 -10.95 -28.95
CA LEU A 286 -2.95 -11.91 -28.47
C LEU A 286 -1.68 -11.24 -27.93
N PHE A 287 -1.54 -9.96 -28.15
CA PHE A 287 -0.43 -9.17 -27.65
C PHE A 287 -0.85 -7.72 -27.41
N ASP A 288 -0.87 -7.35 -26.16
CA ASP A 288 -1.16 -5.99 -25.69
C ASP A 288 0.16 -5.28 -25.37
N ARG A 289 0.60 -4.38 -26.24
CA ARG A 289 1.88 -3.67 -26.06
C ARG A 289 1.92 -2.87 -24.78
N GLU A 290 0.86 -2.14 -24.45
CA GLU A 290 0.83 -1.27 -23.29
C GLU A 290 0.86 -2.09 -21.99
N ALA A 291 0.04 -3.14 -21.91
CA ALA A 291 0.04 -4.04 -20.76
C ALA A 291 1.37 -4.81 -20.64
N THR A 292 1.96 -5.23 -21.75
CA THR A 292 3.27 -5.90 -21.77
C THR A 292 4.38 -4.98 -21.26
N ASP A 293 4.40 -3.72 -21.68
CA ASP A 293 5.40 -2.75 -21.22
C ASP A 293 5.26 -2.44 -19.71
N LYS A 294 4.03 -2.35 -19.21
CA LYS A 294 3.77 -2.24 -17.77
C LYS A 294 4.20 -3.48 -16.97
N GLU A 295 4.00 -4.65 -17.57
CA GLU A 295 4.42 -5.92 -16.97
C GLU A 295 5.94 -6.01 -16.88
N LYS A 296 6.67 -5.57 -17.88
CA LYS A 296 8.14 -5.48 -17.83
C LYS A 296 8.61 -4.62 -16.67
N GLU A 297 7.98 -3.45 -16.47
CA GLU A 297 8.31 -2.60 -15.33
C GLU A 297 7.98 -3.28 -14.00
N ARG A 298 6.90 -4.08 -13.93
CA ARG A 298 6.53 -4.85 -12.74
C ARG A 298 7.56 -5.94 -12.44
N ILE A 299 7.96 -6.71 -13.45
CA ILE A 299 8.97 -7.76 -13.33
C ILE A 299 10.31 -7.19 -12.85
N VAL A 300 10.75 -6.06 -13.42
CA VAL A 300 11.99 -5.40 -12.98
C VAL A 300 11.89 -4.95 -11.52
N ARG A 301 10.76 -4.39 -11.10
CA ARG A 301 10.56 -4.02 -9.68
C ARG A 301 10.61 -5.25 -8.78
N GLU A 302 9.91 -6.31 -9.13
CA GLU A 302 9.90 -7.56 -8.38
C GLU A 302 11.31 -8.15 -8.23
N ARG A 303 12.08 -8.23 -9.31
CA ARG A 303 13.48 -8.68 -9.26
C ARG A 303 14.33 -7.82 -8.32
N LYS A 304 14.09 -6.49 -8.29
CA LYS A 304 14.78 -5.55 -7.38
C LYS A 304 14.40 -5.77 -5.93
N ASP A 305 13.12 -5.98 -5.68
CA ASP A 305 12.60 -6.24 -4.33
C ASP A 305 13.07 -7.62 -3.83
N ASP A 306 13.03 -8.65 -4.68
CA ASP A 306 13.57 -9.99 -4.38
C ASP A 306 15.07 -9.97 -4.05
N GLN A 307 15.86 -9.15 -4.76
CA GLN A 307 17.27 -9.00 -4.44
C GLN A 307 17.47 -8.36 -3.07
N TYR A 308 16.74 -7.28 -2.78
CA TYR A 308 16.78 -6.60 -1.48
C TYR A 308 16.43 -7.57 -0.35
N ASP A 309 15.31 -8.25 -0.47
CA ASP A 309 14.81 -9.21 0.53
C ASP A 309 15.76 -10.39 0.72
N SER A 310 16.34 -10.90 -0.37
CA SER A 310 17.30 -12.00 -0.33
C SER A 310 18.59 -11.62 0.38
N LEU A 311 19.10 -10.40 0.16
CA LEU A 311 20.28 -9.88 0.84
C LEU A 311 20.01 -9.71 2.34
N LEU A 312 18.90 -9.06 2.69
CA LEU A 312 18.51 -8.83 4.08
C LEU A 312 18.30 -10.15 4.83
N LYS A 313 17.59 -11.10 4.21
CA LYS A 313 17.39 -12.44 4.75
C LYS A 313 18.72 -13.16 5.02
N LYS A 314 19.64 -13.11 4.07
CA LYS A 314 20.96 -13.71 4.22
C LYS A 314 21.73 -13.10 5.39
N TRP A 315 21.78 -11.78 5.50
CA TRP A 315 22.43 -11.11 6.61
C TRP A 315 21.80 -11.45 7.95
N LYS A 316 20.48 -11.55 7.98
CA LYS A 316 19.74 -11.95 9.18
C LYS A 316 20.09 -13.38 9.61
N GLU A 317 20.21 -14.32 8.67
CA GLU A 317 20.61 -15.71 8.93
C GLU A 317 22.06 -15.80 9.45
N ASP A 318 22.95 -14.92 8.98
CA ASP A 318 24.36 -14.88 9.39
C ASP A 318 24.59 -14.09 10.70
N THR A 319 23.62 -13.31 11.16
CA THR A 319 23.70 -12.46 12.33
C THR A 319 23.17 -13.18 13.57
N LYS A 320 23.93 -13.16 14.66
CA LYS A 320 23.43 -13.67 15.94
C LYS A 320 22.47 -12.66 16.56
N ILE A 321 21.22 -13.07 16.72
CA ILE A 321 20.16 -12.27 17.34
C ILE A 321 19.73 -12.91 18.64
N THR A 322 19.59 -12.10 19.69
CA THR A 322 19.02 -12.53 20.99
C THR A 322 18.04 -11.51 21.48
N LEU A 323 16.81 -11.94 21.81
CA LEU A 323 15.76 -11.11 22.37
C LEU A 323 15.63 -11.35 23.87
N ASN A 324 15.54 -10.28 24.66
CA ASN A 324 15.17 -10.32 26.07
C ASN A 324 13.65 -10.14 26.17
N GLU A 325 12.94 -11.25 26.12
CA GLU A 325 11.48 -11.28 26.16
C GLU A 325 10.89 -10.56 27.38
N GLU A 326 11.55 -10.66 28.55
CA GLU A 326 11.07 -10.02 29.77
C GLU A 326 11.03 -8.49 29.63
N VAL A 327 12.06 -7.92 28.98
CA VAL A 327 12.14 -6.48 28.73
C VAL A 327 11.21 -6.08 27.59
N TRP A 328 11.16 -6.86 26.51
CA TRP A 328 10.28 -6.61 25.37
C TRP A 328 8.81 -6.57 25.75
N GLN A 329 8.36 -7.46 26.64
CA GLN A 329 6.99 -7.52 27.10
C GLN A 329 6.56 -6.34 28.00
N LYS A 330 7.51 -5.49 28.45
CA LYS A 330 7.17 -4.23 29.16
C LYS A 330 6.51 -3.18 28.23
N ILE A 331 6.67 -3.34 26.91
CA ILE A 331 5.97 -2.52 25.90
C ILE A 331 4.56 -3.12 25.74
N ASP A 332 3.56 -2.44 26.27
CA ASP A 332 2.16 -2.91 26.33
C ASP A 332 1.24 -1.88 25.65
N PHE A 333 0.57 -2.28 24.57
CA PHE A 333 -0.29 -1.40 23.78
C PHE A 333 -1.71 -1.32 24.34
N ALA A 334 -2.22 -2.41 24.90
CA ALA A 334 -3.60 -2.50 25.35
C ALA A 334 -3.91 -1.55 26.51
N TYR A 335 -2.92 -1.32 27.38
CA TYR A 335 -3.10 -0.54 28.60
C TYR A 335 -2.38 0.82 28.58
N GLN A 336 -1.66 1.12 27.52
CA GLN A 336 -0.96 2.40 27.34
C GLN A 336 -1.27 2.98 25.96
N GLY A 337 -2.52 3.41 25.75
CA GLY A 337 -2.95 4.06 24.52
C GLY A 337 -2.20 5.37 24.26
N ILE A 338 -1.90 5.65 23.01
CA ILE A 338 -1.25 6.88 22.56
C ILE A 338 -2.12 7.52 21.49
N ALA A 339 -2.52 8.77 21.71
CA ALA A 339 -3.17 9.56 20.68
C ALA A 339 -2.18 10.62 20.17
N ILE A 340 -1.87 10.62 18.90
CA ILE A 340 -1.22 11.75 18.23
C ILE A 340 -2.33 12.73 17.84
N PRO A 341 -2.32 13.98 18.31
CA PRO A 341 -3.25 14.99 17.82
C PRO A 341 -3.07 15.12 16.31
N LYS A 342 -4.18 15.08 15.57
CA LYS A 342 -4.13 15.43 14.14
C LYS A 342 -3.67 16.88 14.06
N ASN A 343 -2.55 17.13 13.39
CA ASN A 343 -2.24 18.48 12.97
C ASN A 343 -3.36 18.93 12.03
N GLU A 344 -4.08 19.99 12.37
CA GLU A 344 -5.12 20.59 11.53
C GLU A 344 -4.58 21.07 10.15
N ASP A 345 -3.27 21.02 9.96
CA ASP A 345 -2.57 21.43 8.72
C ASP A 345 -2.31 20.26 7.74
N ASP A 346 -2.59 19.01 8.13
CA ASP A 346 -2.66 17.89 7.18
C ASP A 346 -4.00 17.89 6.43
N GLY A 347 -4.44 19.07 6.04
CA GLY A 347 -5.55 19.30 5.14
C GLY A 347 -5.31 18.49 3.88
N ALA A 348 -6.05 17.40 3.78
CA ALA A 348 -6.20 16.56 2.63
C ALA A 348 -6.13 17.40 1.35
N LYS A 349 -5.02 17.34 0.65
CA LYS A 349 -5.08 17.47 -0.79
C LYS A 349 -5.67 16.15 -1.28
N ASP A 350 -7.00 16.11 -1.26
CA ASP A 350 -7.74 15.16 -2.06
C ASP A 350 -7.19 15.23 -3.49
N ASP A 351 -6.37 14.29 -3.85
CA ASP A 351 -6.12 13.93 -5.23
C ASP A 351 -7.44 13.38 -5.80
N LYS A 352 -8.34 14.30 -6.10
CA LYS A 352 -9.42 14.04 -7.06
C LYS A 352 -8.80 14.00 -8.45
N ASN A 353 -8.17 12.88 -8.75
CA ASN A 353 -7.97 12.48 -10.13
C ASN A 353 -9.18 11.69 -10.58
N THR A 354 -10.28 12.39 -10.75
CA THR A 354 -11.38 11.93 -11.60
C THR A 354 -11.08 12.41 -13.00
N SER A 355 -10.69 11.48 -13.83
CA SER A 355 -10.74 11.55 -15.27
C SER A 355 -12.16 11.97 -15.72
N ASP A 356 -12.32 13.21 -16.13
CA ASP A 356 -13.40 13.64 -17.01
C ASP A 356 -12.77 14.02 -18.35
N GLU A 357 -12.65 13.03 -19.21
CA GLU A 357 -12.64 13.26 -20.65
C GLU A 357 -14.03 13.74 -21.06
N LYS A 358 -14.13 14.98 -21.46
CA LYS A 358 -15.23 15.46 -22.28
C LYS A 358 -14.66 16.01 -23.57
N GLU A 359 -15.05 15.30 -24.60
CA GLU A 359 -14.90 15.65 -26.01
C GLU A 359 -15.31 17.09 -26.30
N ASP A 360 -14.42 17.76 -27.06
CA ASP A 360 -14.70 18.98 -27.79
C ASP A 360 -15.58 18.66 -28.98
N ASP A 361 -16.69 19.31 -29.07
CA ASP A 361 -17.37 19.52 -30.36
C ASP A 361 -17.51 21.01 -30.64
N ALA A 362 -17.01 21.32 -31.82
CA ALA A 362 -16.99 22.62 -32.45
C ALA A 362 -18.37 23.17 -32.73
N ASP A 363 -18.60 24.42 -32.75
CA ASP A 363 -18.81 25.24 -33.94
C ASP A 363 -19.47 26.60 -33.63
N SER A 364 -19.06 27.53 -34.46
CA SER A 364 -19.74 28.73 -35.02
C SER A 364 -19.65 30.06 -34.27
N ASP A 365 -18.82 30.87 -34.93
CA ASP A 365 -19.08 32.25 -35.48
C ASP A 365 -20.14 33.15 -34.82
N LYS A 366 -19.70 34.33 -34.47
CA LYS A 366 -20.02 35.65 -35.07
C LYS A 366 -19.44 36.80 -34.25
N GLU A 367 -18.55 37.53 -34.92
CA GLU A 367 -18.62 38.98 -35.29
C GLU A 367 -19.52 39.86 -34.42
N ASP A 368 -19.00 40.90 -33.85
CA ASP A 368 -18.99 42.31 -34.31
C ASP A 368 -18.57 43.27 -33.18
N ALA A 369 -17.55 44.01 -33.46
CA ALA A 369 -17.48 45.47 -33.72
C ALA A 369 -17.54 46.43 -32.51
N GLN A 370 -16.41 47.19 -32.46
CA GLN A 370 -16.29 48.67 -32.24
C GLN A 370 -16.81 49.23 -30.90
N SER A 371 -16.07 50.06 -30.26
CA SER A 371 -15.41 51.38 -30.55
C SER A 371 -14.64 51.80 -29.29
N GLU A 372 -13.41 52.30 -29.42
CA GLU A 372 -13.02 53.73 -29.36
C GLU A 372 -13.55 54.44 -28.08
N GLU A 373 -12.79 55.11 -27.31
CA GLU A 373 -11.85 56.23 -27.36
C GLU A 373 -11.27 56.43 -25.96
N GLU A 374 -9.98 56.73 -25.88
CA GLU A 374 -9.34 58.01 -25.43
C GLU A 374 -9.80 58.51 -24.03
N ASP A 375 -9.00 58.89 -23.16
CA ASP A 375 -7.92 59.87 -23.10
C ASP A 375 -7.24 59.92 -21.73
N GLU A 376 -5.93 60.13 -21.76
CA GLU A 376 -5.11 61.12 -21.12
C GLU A 376 -5.18 61.36 -19.59
N ASP A 377 -4.00 61.33 -19.12
CA ASP A 377 -3.26 62.40 -18.43
C ASP A 377 -3.15 62.43 -16.90
N SER A 378 -1.91 62.44 -16.56
CA SER A 378 -1.16 63.32 -15.67
C SER A 378 -1.04 63.01 -14.18
N GLU A 379 0.23 62.87 -13.89
CA GLU A 379 1.03 63.52 -12.82
C GLU A 379 0.45 63.67 -11.40
N ASN A 380 1.10 62.97 -10.47
CA ASN A 380 2.04 63.60 -9.49
C ASN A 380 2.68 62.50 -8.62
#